data_f47f573b07ff56900d606c2471e9166b
#
_entry.id   f47f573b07ff56900d606c2471e9166b
#
_cell.length_a   1.000
_cell.length_b   1.000
_cell.length_c   1.000
_cell.angle_alpha   90.00
_cell.angle_beta   90.00
_cell.angle_gamma   90.00
#
_symmetry.space_group_name_H-M   'P 1'
#
loop_
_entity.id
_entity.type
_entity.pdbx_description
1 polymer ?
#
loop_
_entity_poly.entity_id
_entity_poly.type
_entity_poly.pdbx_seq_one_letter_code
_entity_poly.pdbx_strand_id
1 'polypeptide(L)'
;MNILIVESLSKEYIGSLNKDLDDGNYKGYTPFLDSLISHSYTFAHSFSNGLKSIDAMPSVLASVPSIPNPFVLTIYSNNTIKGLASHLADKGYDCSFFHGAPNGSMGFDAIANTTGFQNYYGKKEYNNDADADVNWGIWDEPFLRYMAQTLNTKKEPFFASVFTLTSHHPFVIPKEYEGKFDKGTEQIHQCIGYTDMALRRFFETASKMPWYENTLFVITADHTNYQVAYEKSKTTLGRFAIPVIFYDPSGKLKGFEEQRTAQQIDIMPSVLGFLNYDKPFFAFGFNALKADSLNRNFAINYFNGLYQIYQNEYILRMNSDLSPEALFNYNKDPLLLNDLKFSLPDITGKMNDLGKAFIQVHNDRLNDNDMTTR
;
A
#
# COMPACT_ATOMS: atom_id res chain seq x y z
N MET A 1 9.62 -13.95 1.69
CA MET A 1 8.57 -12.98 1.27
C MET A 1 8.62 -11.77 2.18
N ASN A 2 8.66 -10.54 1.62
CA ASN A 2 8.68 -9.32 2.43
C ASN A 2 7.67 -8.30 1.87
N ILE A 3 6.93 -7.61 2.76
CA ILE A 3 6.09 -6.45 2.43
C ILE A 3 6.65 -5.21 3.14
N LEU A 4 6.96 -4.16 2.39
CA LEU A 4 7.40 -2.88 2.91
C LEU A 4 6.27 -1.86 2.71
N ILE A 5 5.63 -1.47 3.81
CA ILE A 5 4.59 -0.44 3.84
C ILE A 5 5.29 0.87 4.20
N VAL A 6 5.38 1.77 3.23
CA VAL A 6 6.13 3.02 3.37
C VAL A 6 5.16 4.15 3.76
N GLU A 7 5.42 4.75 4.91
CA GLU A 7 4.63 5.86 5.45
C GLU A 7 4.52 7.01 4.46
N SER A 8 3.29 7.44 4.16
CA SER A 8 2.95 8.64 3.40
C SER A 8 3.56 8.72 1.98
N LEU A 9 3.89 7.58 1.34
CA LEU A 9 4.53 7.57 0.03
C LEU A 9 3.50 7.79 -1.10
N SER A 10 3.19 9.05 -1.39
CA SER A 10 2.36 9.41 -2.56
C SER A 10 3.03 9.01 -3.87
N LYS A 11 2.23 8.55 -4.84
CA LYS A 11 2.71 8.25 -6.19
C LYS A 11 3.46 9.44 -6.80
N GLU A 12 3.03 10.68 -6.51
CA GLU A 12 3.68 11.90 -7.00
C GLU A 12 5.18 11.93 -6.76
N TYR A 13 5.66 11.42 -5.62
CA TYR A 13 7.08 11.51 -5.27
C TYR A 13 8.01 10.62 -6.10
N ILE A 14 7.45 9.76 -6.96
CA ILE A 14 8.19 8.76 -7.75
C ILE A 14 8.28 9.22 -9.21
N GLY A 15 9.47 9.58 -9.68
CA GLY A 15 9.69 10.15 -11.01
C GLY A 15 9.24 9.22 -12.14
N SER A 16 9.58 7.94 -12.07
CA SER A 16 9.25 6.95 -13.10
C SER A 16 7.75 6.69 -13.28
N LEU A 17 6.93 6.99 -12.25
CA LEU A 17 5.47 6.87 -12.30
C LEU A 17 4.75 8.17 -12.72
N ASN A 18 5.50 9.25 -12.99
CA ASN A 18 4.97 10.57 -13.31
C ASN A 18 5.70 11.22 -14.50
N LYS A 19 5.89 10.44 -15.56
CA LYS A 19 6.59 10.88 -16.78
C LYS A 19 5.83 11.97 -17.58
N ASP A 20 4.59 12.24 -17.20
CA ASP A 20 3.75 13.29 -17.75
C ASP A 20 3.97 14.66 -17.07
N LEU A 21 4.74 14.73 -15.99
CA LEU A 21 5.06 15.97 -15.29
C LEU A 21 6.32 16.64 -15.87
N ASP A 22 6.36 17.98 -15.79
CA ASP A 22 7.48 18.82 -16.21
C ASP A 22 7.97 18.50 -17.63
N ASP A 23 7.01 18.30 -18.56
CA ASP A 23 7.31 17.92 -19.95
C ASP A 23 8.19 16.67 -20.07
N GLY A 24 8.02 15.71 -19.15
CA GLY A 24 8.79 14.47 -19.11
C GLY A 24 10.11 14.54 -18.33
N ASN A 25 10.41 15.69 -17.72
CA ASN A 25 11.67 15.91 -17.00
C ASN A 25 11.59 15.72 -15.49
N TYR A 26 10.39 15.45 -14.97
CA TYR A 26 10.20 15.26 -13.53
C TYR A 26 11.00 14.09 -12.99
N LYS A 27 11.78 14.32 -11.92
CA LYS A 27 12.67 13.32 -11.31
C LYS A 27 12.10 12.71 -10.04
N GLY A 28 11.11 13.36 -9.42
CA GLY A 28 10.65 12.95 -8.08
C GLY A 28 11.76 13.02 -7.01
N TYR A 29 11.54 12.29 -5.94
CA TYR A 29 12.40 12.28 -4.76
C TYR A 29 12.93 10.89 -4.41
N THR A 30 12.69 9.89 -5.26
CA THR A 30 12.92 8.47 -4.99
C THR A 30 13.79 7.80 -6.06
N PRO A 31 15.03 8.23 -6.28
CA PRO A 31 15.90 7.70 -7.34
C PRO A 31 16.17 6.18 -7.21
N PHE A 32 16.18 5.63 -5.98
CA PHE A 32 16.34 4.20 -5.78
C PHE A 32 15.07 3.44 -6.20
N LEU A 33 13.88 3.89 -5.78
CA LEU A 33 12.62 3.26 -6.19
C LEU A 33 12.43 3.36 -7.71
N ASP A 34 12.81 4.47 -8.35
CA ASP A 34 12.79 4.61 -9.80
C ASP A 34 13.64 3.53 -10.49
N SER A 35 14.85 3.29 -9.98
CA SER A 35 15.71 2.21 -10.45
C SER A 35 15.08 0.83 -10.22
N LEU A 36 14.55 0.59 -9.02
CA LEU A 36 13.93 -0.70 -8.65
C LEU A 36 12.69 -1.01 -9.51
N ILE A 37 11.86 0.00 -9.78
CA ILE A 37 10.66 -0.10 -10.63
C ILE A 37 11.02 -0.62 -12.03
N SER A 38 12.17 -0.21 -12.57
CA SER A 38 12.61 -0.67 -13.88
C SER A 38 12.87 -2.19 -13.97
N HIS A 39 12.97 -2.86 -12.82
CA HIS A 39 13.17 -4.31 -12.67
C HIS A 39 12.01 -5.03 -11.98
N SER A 40 10.90 -4.32 -11.74
CA SER A 40 9.74 -4.80 -11.00
C SER A 40 8.52 -4.94 -11.88
N TYR A 41 7.44 -5.50 -11.32
CA TYR A 41 6.10 -5.37 -11.86
C TYR A 41 5.33 -4.32 -11.07
N THR A 42 4.80 -3.31 -11.76
CA THR A 42 4.06 -2.21 -11.14
C THR A 42 2.93 -1.70 -12.01
N PHE A 43 2.12 -0.76 -11.52
CA PHE A 43 0.90 -0.28 -12.14
C PHE A 43 0.95 1.24 -12.36
N ALA A 44 0.43 1.68 -13.50
CA ALA A 44 0.18 3.10 -13.74
C ALA A 44 -0.89 3.66 -12.80
N HIS A 45 -1.88 2.84 -12.46
CA HIS A 45 -3.03 3.21 -11.64
C HIS A 45 -3.16 2.28 -10.45
N SER A 46 -2.66 2.73 -9.29
CA SER A 46 -2.78 2.00 -8.04
C SER A 46 -3.17 2.93 -6.89
N PHE A 47 -4.03 2.42 -5.99
CA PHE A 47 -4.73 3.25 -5.00
C PHE A 47 -4.73 2.63 -3.61
N SER A 48 -4.67 3.50 -2.59
CA SER A 48 -4.94 3.13 -1.20
C SER A 48 -6.45 2.95 -0.97
N ASN A 49 -6.80 2.14 0.04
CA ASN A 49 -8.18 1.94 0.45
C ASN A 49 -8.59 2.84 1.63
N GLY A 50 -7.71 3.74 2.05
CA GLY A 50 -7.93 4.73 3.09
C GLY A 50 -6.88 5.82 3.06
N LEU A 51 -6.99 6.80 3.98
CA LEU A 51 -6.09 7.97 4.08
C LEU A 51 -5.36 8.04 5.43
N LYS A 52 -5.35 6.95 6.19
CA LYS A 52 -4.69 6.85 7.50
C LYS A 52 -3.88 5.58 7.59
N SER A 53 -2.79 5.62 8.32
CA SER A 53 -1.92 4.45 8.52
C SER A 53 -2.68 3.23 9.08
N ILE A 54 -3.69 3.47 9.92
CA ILE A 54 -4.54 2.41 10.48
C ILE A 54 -5.44 1.72 9.44
N ASP A 55 -5.71 2.35 8.30
CA ASP A 55 -6.49 1.79 7.19
C ASP A 55 -5.66 0.78 6.37
N ALA A 56 -4.35 1.02 6.29
CA ALA A 56 -3.47 0.24 5.44
C ALA A 56 -3.22 -1.18 5.97
N MET A 57 -3.11 -1.34 7.29
CA MET A 57 -2.79 -2.64 7.89
C MET A 57 -3.80 -3.73 7.50
N PRO A 58 -5.13 -3.55 7.73
CA PRO A 58 -6.12 -4.55 7.30
C PRO A 58 -6.21 -4.65 5.77
N SER A 59 -6.04 -3.55 5.05
CA SER A 59 -6.11 -3.54 3.58
C SER A 59 -4.98 -4.36 2.94
N VAL A 60 -3.74 -4.11 3.32
CA VAL A 60 -2.55 -4.78 2.78
C VAL A 60 -2.42 -6.22 3.27
N LEU A 61 -2.65 -6.43 4.57
CA LEU A 61 -2.32 -7.71 5.24
C LEU A 61 -3.47 -8.71 5.28
N ALA A 62 -4.72 -8.24 5.13
CA ALA A 62 -5.89 -9.10 5.22
C ALA A 62 -6.93 -8.86 4.10
N SER A 63 -6.62 -7.98 3.12
CA SER A 63 -7.54 -7.66 2.01
C SER A 63 -8.88 -7.10 2.49
N VAL A 64 -8.91 -6.35 3.62
CA VAL A 64 -10.12 -5.74 4.19
C VAL A 64 -10.05 -4.22 4.05
N PRO A 65 -10.86 -3.59 3.19
CA PRO A 65 -10.83 -2.14 2.99
C PRO A 65 -11.46 -1.38 4.15
N SER A 66 -11.04 -0.13 4.36
CA SER A 66 -11.61 0.81 5.33
C SER A 66 -12.64 1.72 4.65
N ILE A 67 -13.87 1.24 4.51
CA ILE A 67 -14.99 1.97 3.89
C ILE A 67 -16.30 1.78 4.68
N PRO A 68 -17.04 2.85 5.03
CA PRO A 68 -16.62 4.26 4.98
C PRO A 68 -15.70 4.65 6.14
N ASN A 69 -15.51 3.78 7.14
CA ASN A 69 -14.73 4.03 8.34
C ASN A 69 -13.56 3.06 8.45
N PRO A 70 -12.48 3.44 9.16
CA PRO A 70 -11.38 2.53 9.47
C PRO A 70 -11.91 1.25 10.13
N PHE A 71 -11.69 0.09 9.49
CA PHE A 71 -12.17 -1.22 9.98
C PHE A 71 -11.85 -1.44 11.47
N VAL A 72 -10.62 -1.16 11.87
CA VAL A 72 -10.14 -1.38 13.24
C VAL A 72 -10.75 -0.46 14.30
N LEU A 73 -11.40 0.65 13.90
CA LEU A 73 -12.09 1.59 14.80
C LEU A 73 -13.59 1.36 14.87
N THR A 74 -14.09 0.32 14.21
CA THR A 74 -15.51 -0.06 14.22
C THR A 74 -15.74 -1.26 15.14
N ILE A 75 -17.01 -1.59 15.38
CA ILE A 75 -17.42 -2.83 16.10
C ILE A 75 -16.94 -4.08 15.35
N TYR A 76 -16.71 -3.98 14.04
CA TYR A 76 -16.24 -5.06 13.18
C TYR A 76 -14.78 -5.45 13.40
N SER A 77 -13.99 -4.66 14.15
CA SER A 77 -12.64 -5.05 14.57
C SER A 77 -12.59 -6.35 15.37
N ASN A 78 -13.72 -6.77 15.94
CA ASN A 78 -13.87 -8.06 16.62
C ASN A 78 -14.21 -9.23 15.67
N ASN A 79 -14.43 -8.96 14.40
CA ASN A 79 -14.71 -10.01 13.43
C ASN A 79 -13.50 -10.89 13.20
N THR A 80 -13.75 -12.16 12.91
CA THR A 80 -12.70 -13.11 12.57
C THR A 80 -12.19 -12.80 11.16
N ILE A 81 -10.90 -12.43 11.06
CA ILE A 81 -10.20 -12.25 9.79
C ILE A 81 -9.03 -13.22 9.72
N LYS A 82 -8.62 -13.57 8.51
CA LYS A 82 -7.44 -14.39 8.26
C LYS A 82 -6.51 -13.65 7.31
N GLY A 83 -5.47 -13.05 7.87
CA GLY A 83 -4.50 -12.29 7.09
C GLY A 83 -3.48 -13.16 6.36
N LEU A 84 -2.66 -12.51 5.53
CA LEU A 84 -1.59 -13.17 4.78
C LEU A 84 -0.65 -13.96 5.69
N ALA A 85 -0.30 -13.42 6.86
CA ALA A 85 0.57 -14.12 7.81
C ALA A 85 -0.07 -15.40 8.31
N SER A 86 -1.39 -15.42 8.60
CA SER A 86 -2.09 -16.64 8.98
C SER A 86 -2.05 -17.70 7.88
N HIS A 87 -2.28 -17.30 6.62
CA HIS A 87 -2.25 -18.23 5.48
C HIS A 87 -0.84 -18.81 5.25
N LEU A 88 0.20 -18.00 5.40
CA LEU A 88 1.57 -18.43 5.24
C LEU A 88 2.07 -19.26 6.44
N ALA A 89 1.66 -18.93 7.66
CA ALA A 89 1.96 -19.75 8.85
C ALA A 89 1.39 -21.16 8.72
N ASP A 90 0.18 -21.33 8.12
CA ASP A 90 -0.39 -22.64 7.79
C ASP A 90 0.46 -23.45 6.78
N LYS A 91 1.41 -22.80 6.11
CA LYS A 91 2.40 -23.39 5.21
C LYS A 91 3.80 -23.48 5.83
N GLY A 92 3.92 -23.21 7.14
CA GLY A 92 5.16 -23.33 7.89
C GLY A 92 6.10 -22.13 7.80
N TYR A 93 5.61 -20.96 7.36
CA TYR A 93 6.40 -19.72 7.38
C TYR A 93 6.53 -19.18 8.81
N ASP A 94 7.74 -18.69 9.17
CA ASP A 94 7.95 -17.79 10.31
C ASP A 94 7.46 -16.40 9.91
N CYS A 95 6.43 -15.89 10.58
CA CYS A 95 5.80 -14.61 10.23
C CYS A 95 6.15 -13.53 11.26
N SER A 96 6.79 -12.45 10.82
CA SER A 96 7.32 -11.39 11.66
C SER A 96 6.89 -10.00 11.18
N PHE A 97 6.41 -9.17 12.11
CA PHE A 97 6.05 -7.78 11.82
C PHE A 97 7.06 -6.83 12.47
N PHE A 98 7.46 -5.78 11.74
CA PHE A 98 8.45 -4.79 12.13
C PHE A 98 7.86 -3.37 12.08
N HIS A 99 8.03 -2.61 13.16
CA HIS A 99 7.65 -1.20 13.22
C HIS A 99 8.47 -0.47 14.27
N GLY A 100 9.30 0.49 13.87
CA GLY A 100 10.27 1.17 14.72
C GLY A 100 9.72 2.02 15.87
N ALA A 101 8.40 2.18 15.97
CA ALA A 101 7.73 2.90 17.06
C ALA A 101 7.73 2.09 18.38
N PRO A 102 7.42 2.75 19.51
CA PRO A 102 7.14 2.05 20.75
C PRO A 102 6.07 0.97 20.57
N ASN A 103 6.28 -0.20 21.15
CA ASN A 103 5.34 -1.32 21.06
C ASN A 103 3.95 -0.88 21.57
N GLY A 104 2.91 -1.26 20.86
CA GLY A 104 1.52 -0.81 21.12
C GLY A 104 1.12 0.50 20.43
N SER A 105 2.05 1.22 19.79
CA SER A 105 1.71 2.43 19.03
C SER A 105 0.66 2.12 17.98
N MET A 106 -0.42 2.95 17.95
CA MET A 106 -1.56 2.83 17.02
C MET A 106 -2.26 1.46 17.03
N GLY A 107 -2.00 0.59 18.02
CA GLY A 107 -2.53 -0.77 18.10
C GLY A 107 -1.96 -1.72 17.03
N PHE A 108 -0.83 -1.41 16.42
CA PHE A 108 -0.25 -2.21 15.33
C PHE A 108 0.17 -3.60 15.76
N ASP A 109 0.59 -3.79 17.01
CA ASP A 109 0.87 -5.10 17.58
C ASP A 109 -0.38 -5.99 17.66
N ALA A 110 -1.53 -5.40 18.05
CA ALA A 110 -2.81 -6.10 18.07
C ALA A 110 -3.26 -6.49 16.66
N ILE A 111 -3.15 -5.57 15.69
CA ILE A 111 -3.52 -5.84 14.28
C ILE A 111 -2.58 -6.90 13.68
N ALA A 112 -1.27 -6.81 13.93
CA ALA A 112 -0.31 -7.81 13.48
C ALA A 112 -0.64 -9.20 14.03
N ASN A 113 -0.95 -9.30 15.32
CA ASN A 113 -1.39 -10.56 15.93
C ASN A 113 -2.68 -11.09 15.30
N THR A 114 -3.69 -10.23 15.11
CA THR A 114 -4.99 -10.60 14.50
C THR A 114 -4.81 -11.08 13.06
N THR A 115 -3.87 -10.53 12.31
CA THR A 115 -3.58 -10.94 10.93
C THR A 115 -2.62 -12.14 10.83
N GLY A 116 -2.13 -12.67 11.97
CA GLY A 116 -1.42 -13.95 12.07
C GLY A 116 0.10 -13.85 12.21
N PHE A 117 0.67 -12.68 12.48
CA PHE A 117 2.10 -12.57 12.77
C PHE A 117 2.39 -13.13 14.17
N GLN A 118 3.40 -14.02 14.25
CA GLN A 118 3.82 -14.64 15.52
C GLN A 118 4.85 -13.79 16.27
N ASN A 119 5.59 -12.95 15.57
CA ASN A 119 6.64 -12.13 16.14
C ASN A 119 6.40 -10.66 15.81
N TYR A 120 6.59 -9.78 16.79
CA TYR A 120 6.56 -8.33 16.64
C TYR A 120 7.90 -7.74 17.05
N TYR A 121 8.49 -6.94 16.17
CA TYR A 121 9.76 -6.24 16.41
C TYR A 121 9.52 -4.75 16.39
N GLY A 122 9.48 -4.13 17.56
CA GLY A 122 9.31 -2.71 17.75
C GLY A 122 10.57 -2.02 18.28
N LYS A 123 10.40 -0.82 18.79
CA LYS A 123 11.46 -0.05 19.44
C LYS A 123 12.10 -0.84 20.61
N LYS A 124 11.29 -1.60 21.34
CA LYS A 124 11.74 -2.42 22.47
C LYS A 124 12.74 -3.51 22.04
N GLU A 125 12.43 -4.23 20.95
CA GLU A 125 13.27 -5.30 20.41
C GLU A 125 14.52 -4.74 19.71
N TYR A 126 14.43 -3.53 19.13
CA TYR A 126 15.59 -2.81 18.59
C TYR A 126 16.59 -2.42 19.69
N ASN A 127 16.10 -1.95 20.83
CA ASN A 127 16.83 -1.70 22.06
C ASN A 127 18.04 -0.76 21.92
N ASN A 128 17.94 0.29 21.09
CA ASN A 128 18.94 1.37 21.02
C ASN A 128 18.24 2.73 20.77
N ASP A 129 18.05 3.50 21.84
CA ASP A 129 17.39 4.81 21.76
C ASP A 129 18.24 5.89 21.08
N ALA A 130 19.54 5.66 20.86
CA ALA A 130 20.39 6.63 20.15
C ALA A 130 19.98 6.79 18.67
N ASP A 131 19.33 5.78 18.10
CA ASP A 131 18.82 5.80 16.73
C ASP A 131 17.35 6.23 16.65
N ALA A 132 16.76 6.73 17.73
CA ALA A 132 15.37 7.17 17.77
C ALA A 132 15.24 8.67 17.52
N ASP A 133 14.16 9.07 16.85
CA ASP A 133 13.69 10.45 16.88
C ASP A 133 12.98 10.75 18.22
N VAL A 134 12.66 12.03 18.44
CA VAL A 134 11.94 12.46 19.65
C VAL A 134 10.43 12.28 19.56
N ASN A 135 9.89 11.93 18.39
CA ASN A 135 8.46 11.94 18.12
C ASN A 135 7.88 10.52 17.97
N TRP A 136 8.47 9.70 17.12
CA TRP A 136 7.82 8.46 16.63
C TRP A 136 8.57 7.18 17.03
N GLY A 137 9.90 7.15 16.89
CA GLY A 137 10.68 5.95 17.20
C GLY A 137 11.99 5.88 16.45
N ILE A 138 12.42 4.67 16.11
CA ILE A 138 13.70 4.43 15.44
C ILE A 138 13.62 4.89 13.98
N TRP A 139 14.62 5.65 13.54
CA TRP A 139 14.76 6.09 12.15
C TRP A 139 14.73 4.91 11.16
N ASP A 140 14.14 5.12 9.99
CA ASP A 140 13.93 4.04 9.00
C ASP A 140 15.25 3.37 8.58
N GLU A 141 16.35 4.13 8.37
CA GLU A 141 17.61 3.53 7.90
C GLU A 141 18.17 2.49 8.88
N PRO A 142 18.44 2.81 10.16
CA PRO A 142 18.94 1.82 11.09
C PRO A 142 17.90 0.71 11.37
N PHE A 143 16.62 1.01 11.36
CA PHE A 143 15.59 0.01 11.62
C PHE A 143 15.43 -1.00 10.47
N LEU A 144 15.46 -0.55 9.22
CA LEU A 144 15.42 -1.45 8.05
C LEU A 144 16.69 -2.33 7.97
N ARG A 145 17.85 -1.79 8.35
CA ARG A 145 19.07 -2.58 8.45
C ARG A 145 18.95 -3.66 9.55
N TYR A 146 18.40 -3.30 10.71
CA TYR A 146 18.08 -4.25 11.78
C TYR A 146 17.12 -5.34 11.30
N MET A 147 16.07 -4.98 10.56
CA MET A 147 15.16 -5.95 9.94
C MET A 147 15.93 -6.95 9.07
N ALA A 148 16.76 -6.49 8.13
CA ALA A 148 17.53 -7.37 7.25
C ALA A 148 18.43 -8.34 8.02
N GLN A 149 19.09 -7.86 9.07
CA GLN A 149 19.93 -8.67 9.96
C GLN A 149 19.12 -9.70 10.76
N THR A 150 17.96 -9.28 11.29
CA THR A 150 17.05 -10.18 12.03
C THR A 150 16.51 -11.28 11.13
N LEU A 151 16.12 -10.95 9.89
CA LEU A 151 15.64 -11.94 8.92
C LEU A 151 16.71 -12.99 8.59
N ASN A 152 17.98 -12.63 8.62
CA ASN A 152 19.07 -13.60 8.41
C ASN A 152 19.23 -14.64 9.55
N THR A 153 18.55 -14.42 10.67
CA THR A 153 18.51 -15.39 11.79
C THR A 153 17.26 -16.28 11.76
N LYS A 154 16.31 -15.99 10.87
CA LYS A 154 15.03 -16.70 10.78
C LYS A 154 15.16 -18.01 10.01
N LYS A 155 14.30 -18.95 10.39
CA LYS A 155 14.15 -20.20 9.63
C LYS A 155 13.33 -19.93 8.36
N GLU A 156 13.84 -20.41 7.23
CA GLU A 156 13.08 -20.39 5.99
C GLU A 156 12.06 -21.56 5.92
N PRO A 157 10.89 -21.34 5.29
CA PRO A 157 10.47 -20.07 4.69
C PRO A 157 10.00 -19.07 5.75
N PHE A 158 10.18 -17.77 5.47
CA PHE A 158 9.68 -16.72 6.33
C PHE A 158 8.86 -15.67 5.55
N PHE A 159 7.98 -15.00 6.27
CA PHE A 159 7.24 -13.81 5.84
C PHE A 159 7.50 -12.67 6.80
N ALA A 160 7.91 -11.52 6.29
CA ALA A 160 8.03 -10.33 7.09
C ALA A 160 7.27 -9.16 6.48
N SER A 161 6.69 -8.31 7.33
CA SER A 161 6.19 -7.01 6.93
C SER A 161 6.84 -5.93 7.78
N VAL A 162 7.20 -4.80 7.18
CA VAL A 162 7.66 -3.62 7.90
C VAL A 162 6.77 -2.43 7.55
N PHE A 163 6.53 -1.61 8.57
CA PHE A 163 5.87 -0.32 8.42
C PHE A 163 6.87 0.77 8.83
N THR A 164 7.24 1.66 7.88
CA THR A 164 8.20 2.75 8.14
C THR A 164 7.55 3.92 8.88
N LEU A 165 8.33 4.91 9.32
CA LEU A 165 7.78 6.01 10.10
C LEU A 165 8.43 7.39 9.87
N THR A 166 9.63 7.46 9.28
CA THR A 166 10.38 8.73 9.23
C THR A 166 9.69 9.81 8.38
N SER A 167 8.93 9.44 7.37
CA SER A 167 8.16 10.39 6.55
C SER A 167 6.84 10.87 7.18
N HIS A 168 6.58 10.56 8.45
CA HIS A 168 5.47 11.09 9.20
C HIS A 168 5.72 12.54 9.67
N HIS A 169 4.64 13.34 9.84
CA HIS A 169 4.73 14.66 10.47
C HIS A 169 5.44 14.57 11.85
N PRO A 170 6.36 15.45 12.21
CA PRO A 170 6.66 16.80 11.68
C PRO A 170 7.71 16.85 10.56
N PHE A 171 7.94 15.77 9.82
CA PHE A 171 8.82 15.72 8.64
C PHE A 171 10.27 16.09 8.95
N VAL A 172 10.84 15.41 9.93
CA VAL A 172 12.24 15.56 10.33
C VAL A 172 13.08 14.38 9.85
N ILE A 173 14.36 14.61 9.65
CA ILE A 173 15.36 13.58 9.31
C ILE A 173 16.52 13.65 10.31
N PRO A 174 17.34 12.58 10.46
CA PRO A 174 18.52 12.64 11.32
C PRO A 174 19.46 13.77 10.92
N LYS A 175 20.02 14.44 11.91
CA LYS A 175 20.82 15.66 11.73
C LYS A 175 22.01 15.47 10.78
N GLU A 176 22.63 14.30 10.76
CA GLU A 176 23.73 13.95 9.87
C GLU A 176 23.35 13.90 8.38
N TYR A 177 22.05 13.89 8.09
CA TYR A 177 21.50 13.89 6.72
C TYR A 177 20.93 15.25 6.31
N GLU A 178 20.97 16.26 7.16
CA GLU A 178 20.55 17.62 6.79
C GLU A 178 21.26 18.10 5.52
N GLY A 179 20.50 18.60 4.55
CA GLY A 179 21.00 19.12 3.28
C GLY A 179 21.49 18.07 2.27
N LYS A 180 21.32 16.77 2.55
CA LYS A 180 21.74 15.70 1.62
C LYS A 180 20.65 15.30 0.62
N PHE A 181 19.41 15.67 0.87
CA PHE A 181 18.27 15.38 0.01
C PHE A 181 17.67 16.66 -0.55
N ASP A 182 17.03 16.55 -1.70
CA ASP A 182 16.31 17.66 -2.30
C ASP A 182 15.18 18.12 -1.36
N LYS A 183 15.15 19.42 -1.10
CA LYS A 183 14.11 20.02 -0.25
C LYS A 183 12.76 20.07 -0.95
N GLY A 184 12.76 20.11 -2.28
CA GLY A 184 11.53 20.30 -3.04
C GLY A 184 10.76 21.54 -2.60
N THR A 185 9.45 21.49 -2.82
CA THR A 185 8.50 22.55 -2.44
C THR A 185 7.78 22.29 -1.12
N GLU A 186 7.78 21.03 -0.67
CA GLU A 186 7.05 20.57 0.51
C GLU A 186 8.01 19.98 1.55
N GLN A 187 7.65 20.09 2.83
CA GLN A 187 8.51 19.64 3.93
C GLN A 187 8.78 18.12 3.90
N ILE A 188 7.82 17.33 3.45
CA ILE A 188 7.93 15.89 3.37
C ILE A 188 9.00 15.41 2.37
N HIS A 189 9.32 16.21 1.35
CA HIS A 189 10.18 15.76 0.25
C HIS A 189 11.56 15.29 0.71
N GLN A 190 12.17 15.97 1.68
CA GLN A 190 13.45 15.52 2.28
C GLN A 190 13.31 14.18 3.00
N CYS A 191 12.17 13.96 3.70
CA CYS A 191 11.91 12.71 4.40
C CYS A 191 11.72 11.56 3.40
N ILE A 192 11.04 11.81 2.29
CA ILE A 192 10.92 10.84 1.20
C ILE A 192 12.29 10.47 0.63
N GLY A 193 13.15 11.46 0.38
CA GLY A 193 14.52 11.20 -0.07
C GLY A 193 15.35 10.40 0.94
N TYR A 194 15.17 10.68 2.23
CA TYR A 194 15.79 9.89 3.30
C TYR A 194 15.25 8.44 3.33
N THR A 195 13.94 8.26 3.26
CA THR A 195 13.32 6.93 3.26
C THR A 195 13.71 6.13 2.02
N ASP A 196 13.81 6.76 0.84
CA ASP A 196 14.32 6.12 -0.37
C ASP A 196 15.78 5.64 -0.20
N MET A 197 16.65 6.45 0.42
CA MET A 197 18.00 6.05 0.78
C MET A 197 18.00 4.91 1.80
N ALA A 198 17.09 4.91 2.78
CA ALA A 198 16.97 3.84 3.76
C ALA A 198 16.54 2.53 3.10
N LEU A 199 15.59 2.57 2.17
CA LEU A 199 15.19 1.42 1.35
C LEU A 199 16.38 0.91 0.51
N ARG A 200 17.13 1.79 -0.15
CA ARG A 200 18.33 1.41 -0.89
C ARG A 200 19.31 0.63 -0.02
N ARG A 201 19.63 1.13 1.17
CA ARG A 201 20.54 0.46 2.11
C ARG A 201 20.01 -0.87 2.64
N PHE A 202 18.67 -0.98 2.81
CA PHE A 202 18.04 -2.25 3.11
C PHE A 202 18.30 -3.27 2.00
N PHE A 203 18.06 -2.91 0.74
CA PHE A 203 18.29 -3.80 -0.39
C PHE A 203 19.79 -4.10 -0.59
N GLU A 204 20.69 -3.14 -0.41
CA GLU A 204 22.14 -3.36 -0.43
C GLU A 204 22.60 -4.35 0.66
N THR A 205 21.93 -4.35 1.80
CA THR A 205 22.19 -5.29 2.91
C THR A 205 21.57 -6.64 2.61
N ALA A 206 20.31 -6.67 2.23
CA ALA A 206 19.54 -7.88 1.94
C ALA A 206 20.14 -8.67 0.78
N SER A 207 20.64 -7.99 -0.27
CA SER A 207 21.25 -8.66 -1.45
C SER A 207 22.48 -9.51 -1.14
N LYS A 208 23.07 -9.34 0.03
CA LYS A 208 24.19 -10.17 0.52
C LYS A 208 23.75 -11.39 1.32
N MET A 209 22.44 -11.50 1.59
CA MET A 209 21.89 -12.57 2.40
C MET A 209 21.42 -13.76 1.54
N PRO A 210 21.55 -15.00 2.03
CA PRO A 210 21.25 -16.20 1.25
C PRO A 210 19.78 -16.30 0.81
N TRP A 211 18.86 -15.69 1.54
CA TRP A 211 17.43 -15.72 1.26
C TRP A 211 16.98 -14.72 0.17
N TYR A 212 17.83 -13.78 -0.24
CA TYR A 212 17.45 -12.64 -1.09
C TYR A 212 16.90 -13.07 -2.45
N GLU A 213 17.65 -13.89 -3.19
CA GLU A 213 17.28 -14.33 -4.55
C GLU A 213 15.98 -15.14 -4.60
N ASN A 214 15.56 -15.73 -3.48
CA ASN A 214 14.32 -16.51 -3.37
C ASN A 214 13.23 -15.72 -2.62
N THR A 215 13.25 -14.40 -2.68
CA THR A 215 12.32 -13.54 -1.95
C THR A 215 11.53 -12.64 -2.90
N LEU A 216 10.20 -12.72 -2.85
CA LEU A 216 9.33 -11.70 -3.40
C LEU A 216 9.27 -10.51 -2.43
N PHE A 217 9.52 -9.32 -2.92
CA PHE A 217 9.33 -8.06 -2.20
C PHE A 217 8.11 -7.34 -2.76
N VAL A 218 7.23 -6.85 -1.88
CA VAL A 218 6.15 -5.93 -2.23
C VAL A 218 6.41 -4.62 -1.53
N ILE A 219 6.39 -3.51 -2.29
CA ILE A 219 6.56 -2.17 -1.74
C ILE A 219 5.29 -1.40 -2.08
N THR A 220 4.68 -0.82 -1.07
CA THR A 220 3.50 0.03 -1.22
C THR A 220 3.52 1.13 -0.16
N ALA A 221 2.65 2.14 -0.31
CA ALA A 221 2.42 3.10 0.76
C ALA A 221 1.29 2.63 1.67
N ASP A 222 1.22 3.21 2.87
CA ASP A 222 0.04 3.13 3.72
C ASP A 222 -1.08 4.04 3.18
N HIS A 223 -0.78 5.28 2.87
CA HIS A 223 -1.64 6.28 2.22
C HIS A 223 -0.81 7.35 1.53
N THR A 224 -1.46 8.29 0.86
CA THR A 224 -0.84 9.49 0.32
C THR A 224 -0.66 10.56 1.42
N ASN A 225 0.19 11.55 1.15
CA ASN A 225 0.28 12.76 1.96
C ASN A 225 -0.43 13.94 1.26
N TYR A 226 -0.89 14.91 2.05
CA TYR A 226 -1.47 16.14 1.53
C TYR A 226 -0.42 17.14 1.00
N GLN A 227 0.85 16.95 1.36
CA GLN A 227 1.98 17.77 0.88
C GLN A 227 2.42 17.29 -0.51
N VAL A 228 1.61 17.63 -1.51
CA VAL A 228 1.84 17.36 -2.92
C VAL A 228 1.84 18.66 -3.72
N ALA A 229 2.71 18.78 -4.72
CA ALA A 229 2.94 20.01 -5.46
C ALA A 229 1.96 20.19 -6.62
N TYR A 230 1.63 19.10 -7.32
CA TYR A 230 0.89 19.14 -8.57
C TYR A 230 -0.62 19.04 -8.37
N GLU A 231 -1.40 19.84 -9.13
CA GLU A 231 -2.85 19.90 -8.99
C GLU A 231 -3.55 18.55 -9.23
N LYS A 232 -3.04 17.72 -10.15
CA LYS A 232 -3.60 16.38 -10.37
C LYS A 232 -3.53 15.49 -9.12
N SER A 233 -2.51 15.68 -8.29
CA SER A 233 -2.32 14.93 -7.04
C SER A 233 -3.23 15.43 -5.91
N LYS A 234 -3.77 16.64 -6.02
CA LYS A 234 -4.72 17.24 -5.07
C LYS A 234 -6.17 16.84 -5.35
N THR A 235 -6.46 16.27 -6.52
CA THR A 235 -7.80 15.78 -6.88
C THR A 235 -8.23 14.61 -5.99
N THR A 236 -9.52 14.28 -6.00
CA THR A 236 -10.03 13.13 -5.24
C THR A 236 -9.41 11.80 -5.69
N LEU A 237 -8.99 11.68 -6.95
CA LEU A 237 -8.21 10.54 -7.45
C LEU A 237 -6.77 10.58 -6.93
N GLY A 238 -6.08 11.72 -7.08
CA GLY A 238 -4.67 11.86 -6.69
C GLY A 238 -4.43 11.63 -5.21
N ARG A 239 -5.41 11.97 -4.35
CA ARG A 239 -5.37 11.73 -2.90
C ARG A 239 -5.30 10.25 -2.50
N PHE A 240 -5.55 9.31 -3.39
CA PHE A 240 -5.44 7.88 -3.13
C PHE A 240 -4.36 7.21 -3.97
N ALA A 241 -3.71 7.94 -4.87
CA ALA A 241 -2.72 7.39 -5.77
C ALA A 241 -1.40 7.06 -5.04
N ILE A 242 -1.13 5.78 -4.87
CA ILE A 242 0.06 5.22 -4.20
C ILE A 242 0.80 4.26 -5.14
N PRO A 243 2.08 3.94 -4.91
CA PRO A 243 2.73 2.85 -5.63
C PRO A 243 2.28 1.48 -5.09
N VAL A 244 2.20 0.49 -5.99
CA VAL A 244 2.16 -0.94 -5.68
C VAL A 244 3.20 -1.61 -6.57
N ILE A 245 4.29 -2.08 -5.97
CA ILE A 245 5.48 -2.58 -6.68
C ILE A 245 5.74 -4.01 -6.21
N PHE A 246 5.83 -4.95 -7.16
CA PHE A 246 6.23 -6.32 -6.92
C PHE A 246 7.62 -6.53 -7.51
N TYR A 247 8.61 -6.75 -6.66
CA TYR A 247 9.99 -6.98 -7.04
C TYR A 247 10.42 -8.42 -6.73
N ASP A 248 10.86 -9.13 -7.74
CA ASP A 248 11.44 -10.47 -7.66
C ASP A 248 12.89 -10.41 -8.17
N PRO A 249 13.90 -10.56 -7.29
CA PRO A 249 15.31 -10.54 -7.68
C PRO A 249 15.67 -11.55 -8.77
N SER A 250 14.93 -12.67 -8.85
CA SER A 250 15.16 -13.69 -9.90
C SER A 250 14.74 -13.21 -11.31
N GLY A 251 14.08 -12.03 -11.40
CA GLY A 251 13.66 -11.41 -12.66
C GLY A 251 12.47 -12.06 -13.37
N LYS A 252 11.77 -13.00 -12.73
CA LYS A 252 10.59 -13.67 -13.32
C LYS A 252 9.36 -12.77 -13.35
N LEU A 253 9.33 -11.73 -12.53
CA LEU A 253 8.21 -10.82 -12.40
C LEU A 253 8.65 -9.41 -12.80
N LYS A 254 8.35 -9.01 -14.03
CA LYS A 254 8.68 -7.69 -14.58
C LYS A 254 7.60 -7.21 -15.53
N GLY A 255 7.22 -5.93 -15.40
CA GLY A 255 6.26 -5.28 -16.30
C GLY A 255 5.73 -3.97 -15.74
N PHE A 256 5.15 -3.19 -16.62
CA PHE A 256 4.43 -1.97 -16.27
C PHE A 256 3.00 -2.10 -16.80
N GLU A 257 2.04 -2.18 -15.88
CA GLU A 257 0.62 -2.33 -16.22
C GLU A 257 -0.03 -0.97 -16.39
N GLU A 258 -0.42 -0.63 -17.61
CA GLU A 258 -0.94 0.68 -17.97
C GLU A 258 -2.46 0.79 -17.86
N GLN A 259 -3.19 -0.32 -17.98
CA GLN A 259 -4.64 -0.30 -18.13
C GLN A 259 -5.38 -0.77 -16.88
N ARG A 260 -4.85 -1.80 -16.19
CA ARG A 260 -5.52 -2.35 -15.03
C ARG A 260 -5.24 -1.54 -13.77
N THR A 261 -6.28 -1.35 -13.00
CA THR A 261 -6.22 -0.72 -11.69
C THR A 261 -5.81 -1.75 -10.63
N ALA A 262 -4.96 -1.34 -9.68
CA ALA A 262 -4.63 -2.11 -8.49
C ALA A 262 -4.96 -1.30 -7.23
N GLN A 263 -5.11 -1.98 -6.10
CA GLN A 263 -5.36 -1.36 -4.81
C GLN A 263 -4.71 -2.18 -3.68
N GLN A 264 -4.65 -1.63 -2.48
CA GLN A 264 -4.00 -2.31 -1.34
C GLN A 264 -4.61 -3.67 -1.02
N ILE A 265 -5.95 -3.80 -1.10
CA ILE A 265 -6.63 -5.09 -0.83
C ILE A 265 -6.30 -6.18 -1.87
N ASP A 266 -5.70 -5.83 -2.99
CA ASP A 266 -5.25 -6.78 -4.01
C ASP A 266 -3.90 -7.43 -3.66
N ILE A 267 -3.15 -6.87 -2.71
CA ILE A 267 -1.80 -7.34 -2.38
C ILE A 267 -1.84 -8.77 -1.82
N MET A 268 -2.68 -9.03 -0.84
CA MET A 268 -2.79 -10.38 -0.25
C MET A 268 -3.14 -11.45 -1.28
N PRO A 269 -4.22 -11.34 -2.07
CA PRO A 269 -4.54 -12.36 -3.07
C PRO A 269 -3.52 -12.44 -4.21
N SER A 270 -2.80 -11.36 -4.52
CA SER A 270 -1.71 -11.38 -5.51
C SER A 270 -0.51 -12.19 -5.00
N VAL A 271 -0.11 -11.97 -3.76
CA VAL A 271 0.97 -12.72 -3.12
C VAL A 271 0.62 -14.20 -2.99
N LEU A 272 -0.57 -14.52 -2.51
CA LEU A 272 -1.04 -15.92 -2.41
C LEU A 272 -1.06 -16.59 -3.78
N GLY A 273 -1.50 -15.87 -4.81
CA GLY A 273 -1.48 -16.37 -6.19
C GLY A 273 -0.07 -16.56 -6.74
N PHE A 274 0.87 -15.65 -6.48
CA PHE A 274 2.27 -15.76 -6.88
C PHE A 274 2.97 -16.97 -6.22
N LEU A 275 2.67 -17.20 -4.93
CA LEU A 275 3.21 -18.31 -4.16
C LEU A 275 2.48 -19.65 -4.42
N ASN A 276 1.52 -19.68 -5.36
CA ASN A 276 0.69 -20.85 -5.66
C ASN A 276 0.03 -21.47 -4.42
N TYR A 277 -0.56 -20.61 -3.58
CA TYR A 277 -1.29 -21.05 -2.39
C TYR A 277 -2.49 -21.92 -2.79
N ASP A 278 -2.59 -23.12 -2.23
CA ASP A 278 -3.46 -24.21 -2.70
C ASP A 278 -4.74 -24.40 -1.85
N LYS A 279 -4.94 -23.56 -0.82
CA LYS A 279 -6.15 -23.64 0.01
C LYS A 279 -7.13 -22.50 -0.34
N PRO A 280 -8.43 -22.70 -0.16
CA PRO A 280 -9.39 -21.60 -0.26
C PRO A 280 -9.07 -20.47 0.72
N PHE A 281 -9.27 -19.24 0.29
CA PHE A 281 -9.16 -18.07 1.15
C PHE A 281 -10.21 -17.02 0.77
N PHE A 282 -10.55 -16.15 1.69
CA PHE A 282 -11.39 -14.99 1.46
C PHE A 282 -10.52 -13.74 1.22
N ALA A 283 -10.92 -12.91 0.27
CA ALA A 283 -10.34 -11.60 0.01
C ALA A 283 -11.40 -10.68 -0.61
N PHE A 284 -11.42 -9.42 -0.24
CA PHE A 284 -12.22 -8.42 -0.96
C PHE A 284 -11.54 -7.98 -2.27
N GLY A 285 -10.22 -8.06 -2.35
CA GLY A 285 -9.43 -7.76 -3.55
C GLY A 285 -9.25 -8.93 -4.50
N PHE A 286 -8.55 -8.69 -5.58
CA PHE A 286 -8.26 -9.66 -6.65
C PHE A 286 -6.75 -9.86 -6.83
N ASN A 287 -6.36 -10.92 -7.52
CA ASN A 287 -4.95 -11.12 -7.90
C ASN A 287 -4.58 -10.14 -9.03
N ALA A 288 -3.93 -9.03 -8.69
CA ALA A 288 -3.53 -7.99 -9.63
C ALA A 288 -2.41 -8.44 -10.60
N LEU A 289 -1.67 -9.49 -10.27
CA LEU A 289 -0.62 -10.04 -11.14
C LEU A 289 -1.17 -10.90 -12.27
N LYS A 290 -2.45 -11.26 -12.22
CA LYS A 290 -3.10 -12.12 -13.22
C LYS A 290 -4.17 -11.32 -13.98
N ALA A 291 -4.15 -11.43 -15.32
CA ALA A 291 -5.24 -10.87 -16.11
C ALA A 291 -6.57 -11.56 -15.76
N ASP A 292 -7.60 -10.76 -15.52
CA ASP A 292 -8.95 -11.25 -15.26
C ASP A 292 -9.79 -11.14 -16.54
N SER A 293 -10.22 -12.30 -17.07
CA SER A 293 -11.05 -12.37 -18.29
C SER A 293 -12.41 -11.69 -18.15
N LEU A 294 -12.87 -11.46 -16.90
CA LEU A 294 -14.13 -10.80 -16.60
C LEU A 294 -13.97 -9.29 -16.35
N ASN A 295 -12.74 -8.77 -16.49
CA ASN A 295 -12.39 -7.36 -16.26
C ASN A 295 -12.92 -6.81 -14.91
N ARG A 296 -12.76 -7.59 -13.84
CA ARG A 296 -13.20 -7.24 -12.48
C ARG A 296 -12.22 -6.33 -11.74
N ASN A 297 -11.12 -5.96 -12.39
CA ASN A 297 -10.12 -5.08 -11.77
C ASN A 297 -10.71 -3.68 -11.60
N PHE A 298 -10.86 -3.26 -10.36
CA PHE A 298 -11.30 -1.94 -9.97
C PHE A 298 -10.68 -1.58 -8.62
N ALA A 299 -10.72 -0.30 -8.26
CA ALA A 299 -10.42 0.12 -6.89
C ALA A 299 -11.63 0.83 -6.30
N ILE A 300 -11.71 0.81 -4.98
CA ILE A 300 -12.76 1.49 -4.22
C ILE A 300 -12.15 2.19 -3.01
N ASN A 301 -12.62 3.41 -2.76
CA ASN A 301 -12.37 4.11 -1.52
C ASN A 301 -13.54 5.04 -1.14
N TYR A 302 -13.43 5.70 0.01
CA TYR A 302 -14.43 6.62 0.51
C TYR A 302 -13.78 7.91 0.97
N PHE A 303 -14.32 9.05 0.54
CA PHE A 303 -13.80 10.36 0.90
C PHE A 303 -14.91 11.42 0.92
N ASN A 304 -14.97 12.19 2.00
CA ASN A 304 -15.90 13.34 2.15
C ASN A 304 -17.36 13.01 1.81
N GLY A 305 -17.87 11.87 2.27
CA GLY A 305 -19.27 11.49 2.05
C GLY A 305 -19.53 10.77 0.73
N LEU A 306 -18.52 10.57 -0.10
CA LEU A 306 -18.64 9.95 -1.42
C LEU A 306 -17.85 8.63 -1.48
N TYR A 307 -18.47 7.59 -2.04
CA TYR A 307 -17.74 6.43 -2.53
C TYR A 307 -17.14 6.73 -3.89
N GLN A 308 -15.96 6.20 -4.15
CA GLN A 308 -15.27 6.37 -5.43
C GLN A 308 -14.89 5.00 -5.97
N ILE A 309 -15.32 4.70 -7.20
CA ILE A 309 -15.03 3.47 -7.92
C ILE A 309 -14.13 3.82 -9.11
N TYR A 310 -13.00 3.15 -9.22
CA TYR A 310 -12.05 3.32 -10.31
C TYR A 310 -12.04 2.06 -11.16
N GLN A 311 -12.31 2.19 -12.44
CA GLN A 311 -12.24 1.05 -13.37
C GLN A 311 -11.81 1.54 -14.76
N ASN A 312 -10.80 0.90 -15.34
CA ASN A 312 -10.14 1.34 -16.57
C ASN A 312 -9.69 2.80 -16.46
N GLU A 313 -10.09 3.66 -17.38
CA GLU A 313 -9.80 5.10 -17.38
C GLU A 313 -10.87 5.98 -16.68
N TYR A 314 -11.84 5.38 -15.98
CA TYR A 314 -12.94 6.11 -15.36
C TYR A 314 -12.91 6.07 -13.84
N ILE A 315 -13.34 7.17 -13.23
CA ILE A 315 -13.72 7.27 -11.82
C ILE A 315 -15.19 7.66 -11.72
N LEU A 316 -15.98 6.83 -11.05
CA LEU A 316 -17.35 7.16 -10.65
C LEU A 316 -17.35 7.58 -9.18
N ARG A 317 -17.90 8.76 -8.90
CA ARG A 317 -18.27 9.16 -7.54
C ARG A 317 -19.73 8.83 -7.29
N MET A 318 -20.01 8.32 -6.10
CA MET A 318 -21.36 7.92 -5.68
C MET A 318 -21.69 8.57 -4.32
N ASN A 319 -22.89 9.06 -4.20
CA ASN A 319 -23.42 9.60 -2.94
C ASN A 319 -23.56 8.51 -1.85
N SER A 320 -23.83 8.91 -0.62
CA SER A 320 -24.07 7.98 0.50
C SER A 320 -25.32 7.09 0.30
N ASP A 321 -26.29 7.53 -0.51
CA ASP A 321 -27.46 6.74 -0.93
C ASP A 321 -27.17 5.82 -2.13
N LEU A 322 -25.91 5.74 -2.55
CA LEU A 322 -25.40 4.97 -3.67
C LEU A 322 -25.93 5.41 -5.05
N SER A 323 -26.44 6.62 -5.15
CA SER A 323 -26.74 7.25 -6.47
C SER A 323 -25.47 7.80 -7.10
N PRO A 324 -25.34 7.79 -8.46
CA PRO A 324 -24.20 8.39 -9.15
C PRO A 324 -24.13 9.90 -8.91
N GLU A 325 -23.00 10.40 -8.42
CA GLU A 325 -22.77 11.85 -8.27
C GLU A 325 -22.13 12.42 -9.53
N ALA A 326 -20.99 11.88 -9.98
CA ALA A 326 -20.29 12.30 -11.19
C ALA A 326 -19.40 11.18 -11.76
N LEU A 327 -19.17 11.19 -13.07
CA LEU A 327 -18.26 10.30 -13.79
C LEU A 327 -17.19 11.10 -14.52
N PHE A 328 -15.91 10.73 -14.37
CA PHE A 328 -14.81 11.39 -15.06
C PHE A 328 -13.93 10.37 -15.79
N ASN A 329 -13.31 10.81 -16.90
CA ASN A 329 -12.23 10.07 -17.56
C ASN A 329 -10.90 10.68 -17.10
N TYR A 330 -10.22 10.08 -16.12
CA TYR A 330 -9.04 10.66 -15.49
C TYR A 330 -7.78 10.63 -16.37
N ASN A 331 -7.75 9.86 -17.44
CA ASN A 331 -6.66 9.90 -18.42
C ASN A 331 -6.76 11.13 -19.34
N LYS A 332 -7.98 11.54 -19.69
CA LYS A 332 -8.22 12.71 -20.56
C LYS A 332 -8.45 13.99 -19.77
N ASP A 333 -8.89 13.87 -18.53
CA ASP A 333 -9.23 14.96 -17.63
C ASP A 333 -8.64 14.68 -16.24
N PRO A 334 -7.31 14.83 -16.07
CA PRO A 334 -6.63 14.52 -14.81
C PRO A 334 -7.04 15.44 -13.65
N LEU A 335 -7.70 16.57 -13.92
CA LEU A 335 -8.23 17.49 -12.91
C LEU A 335 -9.68 17.22 -12.53
N LEU A 336 -10.36 16.26 -13.20
CA LEU A 336 -11.74 15.85 -12.95
C LEU A 336 -12.74 17.01 -13.04
N LEU A 337 -12.66 17.80 -14.10
CA LEU A 337 -13.48 18.99 -14.34
C LEU A 337 -14.72 18.69 -15.19
N ASN A 338 -14.69 17.65 -16.04
CA ASN A 338 -15.72 17.34 -17.02
C ASN A 338 -16.55 16.13 -16.57
N ASP A 339 -17.72 16.37 -16.00
CA ASP A 339 -18.66 15.31 -15.63
C ASP A 339 -19.29 14.66 -16.87
N LEU A 340 -19.02 13.38 -17.07
CA LEU A 340 -19.50 12.55 -18.18
C LEU A 340 -20.74 11.71 -17.81
N LYS A 341 -21.30 11.85 -16.62
CA LYS A 341 -22.38 11.03 -16.10
C LYS A 341 -23.57 10.90 -17.07
N PHE A 342 -24.00 12.02 -17.64
CA PHE A 342 -25.11 12.06 -18.59
C PHE A 342 -24.69 11.76 -20.04
N SER A 343 -23.42 11.98 -20.39
CA SER A 343 -22.88 11.69 -21.71
C SER A 343 -22.54 10.22 -21.93
N LEU A 344 -22.27 9.49 -20.84
CA LEU A 344 -21.90 8.07 -20.85
C LEU A 344 -22.77 7.26 -19.87
N PRO A 345 -24.11 7.22 -20.06
CA PRO A 345 -25.05 6.61 -19.11
C PRO A 345 -24.80 5.11 -18.90
N ASP A 346 -24.38 4.39 -19.93
CA ASP A 346 -24.11 2.95 -19.86
C ASP A 346 -22.88 2.64 -18.97
N ILE A 347 -21.82 3.45 -19.09
CA ILE A 347 -20.62 3.31 -18.24
C ILE A 347 -20.97 3.67 -16.80
N THR A 348 -21.67 4.80 -16.62
CA THR A 348 -22.15 5.25 -15.31
C THR A 348 -22.98 4.16 -14.63
N GLY A 349 -23.94 3.57 -15.34
CA GLY A 349 -24.80 2.50 -14.82
C GLY A 349 -24.00 1.27 -14.38
N LYS A 350 -23.12 0.76 -15.24
CA LYS A 350 -22.29 -0.41 -14.96
C LYS A 350 -21.37 -0.21 -13.75
N MET A 351 -20.69 0.95 -13.68
CA MET A 351 -19.81 1.26 -12.55
C MET A 351 -20.60 1.47 -11.25
N ASN A 352 -21.80 2.06 -11.34
CA ASN A 352 -22.69 2.22 -10.18
C ASN A 352 -23.16 0.86 -9.64
N ASP A 353 -23.54 -0.06 -10.51
CA ASP A 353 -23.94 -1.42 -10.13
C ASP A 353 -22.76 -2.19 -9.50
N LEU A 354 -21.57 -2.04 -10.06
CA LEU A 354 -20.34 -2.60 -9.48
C LEU A 354 -20.10 -2.07 -8.06
N GLY A 355 -20.19 -0.74 -7.87
CA GLY A 355 -20.02 -0.12 -6.56
C GLY A 355 -21.06 -0.58 -5.55
N LYS A 356 -22.34 -0.62 -5.93
CA LYS A 356 -23.44 -1.14 -5.10
C LYS A 356 -23.20 -2.59 -4.70
N ALA A 357 -22.84 -3.44 -5.64
CA ALA A 357 -22.58 -4.86 -5.38
C ALA A 357 -21.44 -5.06 -4.40
N PHE A 358 -20.32 -4.30 -4.60
CA PHE A 358 -19.20 -4.37 -3.68
C PHE A 358 -19.57 -3.91 -2.27
N ILE A 359 -20.22 -2.74 -2.14
CA ILE A 359 -20.63 -2.19 -0.84
C ILE A 359 -21.60 -3.14 -0.13
N GLN A 360 -22.54 -3.73 -0.86
CA GLN A 360 -23.46 -4.74 -0.30
C GLN A 360 -22.69 -5.94 0.25
N VAL A 361 -21.83 -6.56 -0.57
CA VAL A 361 -21.04 -7.73 -0.14
C VAL A 361 -20.15 -7.38 1.04
N HIS A 362 -19.51 -6.20 1.03
CA HIS A 362 -18.68 -5.74 2.13
C HIS A 362 -19.49 -5.63 3.44
N ASN A 363 -20.65 -4.98 3.39
CA ASN A 363 -21.50 -4.81 4.56
C ASN A 363 -22.07 -6.14 5.07
N ASP A 364 -22.54 -7.00 4.18
CA ASP A 364 -23.09 -8.32 4.55
C ASP A 364 -21.99 -9.16 5.24
N ARG A 365 -20.78 -9.23 4.66
CA ARG A 365 -19.66 -9.97 5.24
C ARG A 365 -19.23 -9.44 6.61
N LEU A 366 -19.22 -8.11 6.79
CA LEU A 366 -18.92 -7.51 8.09
C LEU A 366 -20.00 -7.81 9.12
N ASN A 367 -21.28 -7.64 8.76
CA ASN A 367 -22.41 -7.86 9.67
C ASN A 367 -22.52 -9.33 10.10
N ASP A 368 -22.28 -10.25 9.18
CA ASP A 368 -22.40 -11.69 9.42
C ASP A 368 -21.12 -12.31 10.00
N ASN A 369 -20.04 -11.53 10.17
CA ASN A 369 -18.71 -12.01 10.55
C ASN A 369 -18.24 -13.19 9.65
N ASP A 370 -18.44 -13.07 8.33
CA ASP A 370 -18.17 -14.12 7.34
C ASP A 370 -17.03 -13.70 6.40
N MET A 371 -15.87 -13.32 6.99
CA MET A 371 -14.66 -12.90 6.26
C MET A 371 -13.57 -13.97 6.24
N THR A 372 -13.94 -15.23 6.41
CA THR A 372 -13.06 -16.39 6.32
C THR A 372 -13.73 -17.49 5.49
N THR A 373 -12.95 -18.41 4.96
CA THR A 373 -13.49 -19.65 4.38
C THR A 373 -13.79 -20.64 5.47
N ARG A 374 -14.92 -21.32 5.36
CA ARG A 374 -15.32 -22.43 6.22
C ARG A 374 -14.52 -23.68 5.92
#